data_6f5a588f58b9a24abb79344631c8875b
#
_entry.id   6f5a588f58b9a24abb79344631c8875b
#
_cell.length_a   1.000
_cell.length_b   1.000
_cell.length_c   1.000
_cell.angle_alpha   90.00
_cell.angle_beta   90.00
_cell.angle_gamma   90.00
#
_symmetry.space_group_name_H-M   'P 1'
#
loop_
_entity.id
_entity.type
_entity.pdbx_description
1 polymer ?
#
loop_
_entity_poly.entity_id
_entity_poly.type
_entity_poly.pdbx_seq_one_letter_code
_entity_poly.pdbx_strand_id
1 'polypeptide(L)'
;MKRKAIKQLEHWKNKSGRMPLIVNGARQVGKTYLIKEFGELYYKNTVYFNLETNLAVNSYFETDIQPLRIIQYLETASGQRIIPEETLLVLDEIQSCPRALTALKTFCEEAPQYHIVCAGSLLGVAVNRENYSFPVGKVDEIQLFPMDFEEFLIALNEDLLISEIRTHFETNLKMPEILHYKALDYYKQYLIVGGMPAVVKEFVQTQSLLTATEIQGRIQNEYIADMAKYASATTSVKIRACYNSVPVQLAKENKKFQYKIVQRGGTATIFGESIEWLNFAGVVLKCQKAEHGYMPVAVYADLSDFKLYMSDVGLLTAKSGMAQQTILSSIEEDNGFLGALSENFVAQALTANGYSLFYWKNDNTAELDFVLQIEGKVVPVEVKKGNRTKSVSINMFLKKYNCPYAIRISKKNFGHENNIKSVPFYAVFCV
;
A
#
# COMPACT_ATOMS: atom_id res chain seq x y z
N MET A 1 9.25 -15.38 -0.14
CA MET A 1 8.80 -14.83 -1.44
C MET A 1 9.56 -13.55 -1.68
N LYS A 2 10.07 -13.36 -2.90
CA LYS A 2 10.83 -12.14 -3.23
C LYS A 2 9.98 -10.88 -3.12
N ARG A 3 10.52 -9.82 -2.50
CA ARG A 3 9.88 -8.52 -2.36
C ARG A 3 10.74 -7.44 -3.03
N LYS A 4 10.15 -6.57 -3.82
CA LYS A 4 10.87 -5.46 -4.47
C LYS A 4 11.50 -4.50 -3.45
N ALA A 5 10.87 -4.36 -2.29
CA ALA A 5 11.35 -3.52 -1.20
C ALA A 5 12.73 -3.92 -0.63
N ILE A 6 13.23 -5.14 -0.92
CA ILE A 6 14.60 -5.55 -0.55
C ILE A 6 15.65 -4.61 -1.15
N LYS A 7 15.42 -4.08 -2.37
CA LYS A 7 16.31 -3.11 -3.02
C LYS A 7 16.34 -1.76 -2.30
N GLN A 8 15.22 -1.36 -1.68
CA GLN A 8 15.15 -0.12 -0.91
C GLN A 8 15.96 -0.26 0.40
N LEU A 9 15.91 -1.44 1.03
CA LEU A 9 16.72 -1.77 2.21
C LEU A 9 18.21 -1.82 1.87
N GLU A 10 18.57 -2.40 0.72
CA GLU A 10 19.95 -2.42 0.22
C GLU A 10 20.46 -0.99 -0.06
N HIS A 11 19.65 -0.16 -0.71
CA HIS A 11 19.97 1.25 -0.93
C HIS A 11 20.17 1.97 0.40
N TRP A 12 19.27 1.79 1.38
CA TRP A 12 19.40 2.35 2.72
C TRP A 12 20.71 1.91 3.40
N LYS A 13 21.06 0.63 3.34
CA LYS A 13 22.31 0.12 3.92
C LYS A 13 23.54 0.87 3.40
N ASN A 14 23.57 1.16 2.10
CA ASN A 14 24.71 1.76 1.39
C ASN A 14 24.65 3.31 1.34
N LYS A 15 23.61 3.93 1.90
CA LYS A 15 23.39 5.37 1.87
C LYS A 15 24.40 6.09 2.76
N SER A 16 25.09 7.11 2.22
CA SER A 16 25.89 8.05 3.02
C SER A 16 24.96 8.86 3.94
N GLY A 17 25.32 8.98 5.21
CA GLY A 17 24.46 9.65 6.19
C GLY A 17 23.19 8.88 6.53
N ARG A 18 23.24 7.55 6.44
CA ARG A 18 22.15 6.67 6.84
C ARG A 18 21.69 6.95 8.26
N MET A 19 20.38 7.00 8.46
CA MET A 19 19.73 7.08 9.77
C MET A 19 19.09 5.72 10.14
N PRO A 20 18.75 5.49 11.43
CA PRO A 20 17.91 4.34 11.78
C PRO A 20 16.70 4.26 10.89
N LEU A 21 16.32 3.05 10.43
CA LEU A 21 15.24 2.85 9.49
C LEU A 21 13.96 2.40 10.19
N ILE A 22 12.85 2.99 9.81
CA ILE A 22 11.51 2.52 10.18
C ILE A 22 10.81 1.94 8.95
N VAL A 23 10.43 0.66 9.01
CA VAL A 23 9.60 0.00 8.00
C VAL A 23 8.15 0.05 8.47
N ASN A 24 7.39 0.96 7.86
CA ASN A 24 5.96 1.15 8.09
C ASN A 24 5.13 0.26 7.15
N GLY A 25 3.87 0.04 7.50
CA GLY A 25 2.89 -0.65 6.64
C GLY A 25 1.81 -1.36 7.45
N ALA A 26 0.72 -1.71 6.81
CA ALA A 26 -0.38 -2.43 7.44
C ALA A 26 0.09 -3.72 8.13
N ARG A 27 -0.70 -4.23 9.05
CA ARG A 27 -0.44 -5.53 9.65
C ARG A 27 -0.45 -6.62 8.58
N GLN A 28 0.43 -7.63 8.72
CA GLN A 28 0.54 -8.79 7.82
C GLN A 28 1.02 -8.52 6.38
N VAL A 29 1.52 -7.32 6.04
CA VAL A 29 2.15 -7.06 4.73
C VAL A 29 3.56 -7.65 4.59
N GLY A 30 4.08 -8.32 5.65
CA GLY A 30 5.34 -9.04 5.61
C GLY A 30 6.57 -8.26 6.06
N LYS A 31 6.43 -7.22 6.90
CA LYS A 31 7.54 -6.40 7.42
C LYS A 31 8.63 -7.24 8.09
N THR A 32 8.25 -8.01 9.09
CA THR A 32 9.19 -8.88 9.86
C THR A 32 9.91 -9.87 8.95
N TYR A 33 9.19 -10.48 8.00
CA TYR A 33 9.79 -11.40 7.03
C TYR A 33 10.84 -10.69 6.16
N LEU A 34 10.49 -9.54 5.58
CA LEU A 34 11.39 -8.76 4.73
C LEU A 34 12.66 -8.35 5.47
N ILE A 35 12.52 -7.87 6.72
CA ILE A 35 13.67 -7.42 7.54
C ILE A 35 14.58 -8.61 7.91
N LYS A 36 14.02 -9.78 8.25
CA LYS A 36 14.81 -10.99 8.53
C LYS A 36 15.54 -11.47 7.29
N GLU A 37 14.86 -11.57 6.14
CA GLU A 37 15.47 -11.93 4.86
C GLU A 37 16.61 -10.95 4.50
N PHE A 38 16.40 -9.65 4.72
CA PHE A 38 17.44 -8.64 4.52
C PHE A 38 18.65 -8.85 5.44
N GLY A 39 18.41 -9.15 6.71
CA GLY A 39 19.48 -9.47 7.67
C GLY A 39 20.31 -10.70 7.25
N GLU A 40 19.63 -11.77 6.82
CA GLU A 40 20.29 -13.00 6.36
C GLU A 40 21.13 -12.79 5.08
N LEU A 41 20.66 -11.95 4.16
CA LEU A 41 21.33 -11.74 2.87
C LEU A 41 22.50 -10.73 2.95
N TYR A 42 22.43 -9.74 3.83
CA TYR A 42 23.31 -8.59 3.76
C TYR A 42 24.16 -8.34 5.02
N TYR A 43 23.98 -9.12 6.09
CA TYR A 43 24.72 -8.97 7.35
C TYR A 43 25.35 -10.28 7.81
N LYS A 44 26.42 -10.19 8.58
CA LYS A 44 27.05 -11.38 9.20
C LYS A 44 26.21 -11.91 10.36
N ASN A 45 25.46 -11.02 11.03
CA ASN A 45 24.62 -11.36 12.16
C ASN A 45 23.39 -10.46 12.19
N THR A 46 22.27 -10.99 12.74
CA THR A 46 21.02 -10.23 12.97
C THR A 46 20.54 -10.48 14.39
N VAL A 47 20.47 -9.42 15.18
CA VAL A 47 19.92 -9.44 16.53
C VAL A 47 18.49 -8.90 16.49
N TYR A 48 17.53 -9.71 16.86
CA TYR A 48 16.10 -9.43 16.72
C TYR A 48 15.39 -9.41 18.07
N PHE A 49 14.64 -8.34 18.33
CA PHE A 49 13.74 -8.22 19.47
C PHE A 49 12.35 -7.80 19.02
N ASN A 50 11.34 -8.50 19.51
CA ASN A 50 9.95 -8.07 19.42
C ASN A 50 9.58 -7.34 20.71
N LEU A 51 9.32 -6.04 20.62
CA LEU A 51 9.09 -5.18 21.77
C LEU A 51 7.67 -5.33 22.35
N GLU A 52 6.75 -5.96 21.63
CA GLU A 52 5.42 -6.29 22.18
C GLU A 52 5.47 -7.47 23.14
N THR A 53 6.30 -8.46 22.85
CA THR A 53 6.37 -9.71 23.62
C THR A 53 7.53 -9.74 24.63
N ASN A 54 8.57 -8.92 24.44
CA ASN A 54 9.75 -8.90 25.31
C ASN A 54 9.76 -7.65 26.21
N LEU A 55 8.94 -7.72 27.26
CA LEU A 55 8.80 -6.62 28.23
C LEU A 55 10.10 -6.33 28.99
N ALA A 56 10.97 -7.32 29.18
CA ALA A 56 12.27 -7.13 29.84
C ALA A 56 13.18 -6.19 29.02
N VAL A 57 13.17 -6.32 27.69
CA VAL A 57 13.91 -5.42 26.80
C VAL A 57 13.34 -4.00 26.83
N ASN A 58 12.02 -3.84 26.94
CA ASN A 58 11.42 -2.51 27.05
C ASN A 58 11.94 -1.75 28.26
N SER A 59 12.17 -2.44 29.40
CA SER A 59 12.68 -1.82 30.63
C SER A 59 14.08 -1.22 30.48
N TYR A 60 14.89 -1.73 29.53
CA TYR A 60 16.21 -1.15 29.26
C TYR A 60 16.11 0.26 28.67
N PHE A 61 15.16 0.46 27.73
CA PHE A 61 14.90 1.78 27.16
C PHE A 61 14.26 2.75 28.15
N GLU A 62 13.49 2.27 29.12
CA GLU A 62 12.94 3.11 30.20
C GLU A 62 14.06 3.59 31.14
N THR A 63 15.07 2.75 31.39
CA THR A 63 16.19 3.06 32.29
C THR A 63 17.17 4.06 31.68
N ASP A 64 17.52 3.88 30.40
CA ASP A 64 18.51 4.72 29.72
C ASP A 64 18.21 4.76 28.20
N ILE A 65 18.60 5.87 27.55
CA ILE A 65 18.56 6.04 26.09
C ILE A 65 19.94 6.21 25.47
N GLN A 66 21.01 6.08 26.26
CA GLN A 66 22.38 6.17 25.76
C GLN A 66 22.72 4.95 24.89
N PRO A 67 23.14 5.16 23.62
CA PRO A 67 23.28 4.08 22.65
C PRO A 67 24.16 2.92 23.12
N LEU A 68 25.36 3.22 23.64
CA LEU A 68 26.32 2.20 24.06
C LEU A 68 25.79 1.34 25.24
N ARG A 69 25.04 1.95 26.15
CA ARG A 69 24.43 1.20 27.27
C ARG A 69 23.30 0.32 26.77
N ILE A 70 22.46 0.84 25.86
CA ILE A 70 21.40 0.03 25.25
C ILE A 70 22.02 -1.15 24.52
N ILE A 71 23.09 -0.95 23.72
CA ILE A 71 23.78 -2.05 23.03
C ILE A 71 24.27 -3.10 24.02
N GLN A 72 24.90 -2.72 25.15
CA GLN A 72 25.36 -3.67 26.17
C GLN A 72 24.20 -4.48 26.77
N TYR A 73 23.06 -3.85 27.04
CA TYR A 73 21.89 -4.54 27.55
C TYR A 73 21.31 -5.52 26.52
N LEU A 74 21.23 -5.11 25.25
CA LEU A 74 20.72 -5.95 24.17
C LEU A 74 21.68 -7.11 23.85
N GLU A 75 23.01 -6.92 23.91
CA GLU A 75 24.00 -8.00 23.82
C GLU A 75 23.82 -9.01 24.96
N THR A 76 23.64 -8.53 26.19
CA THR A 76 23.40 -9.38 27.36
C THR A 76 22.10 -10.16 27.22
N ALA A 77 21.02 -9.52 26.75
CA ALA A 77 19.71 -10.16 26.58
C ALA A 77 19.69 -11.19 25.46
N SER A 78 20.43 -10.96 24.37
CA SER A 78 20.47 -11.87 23.21
C SER A 78 21.56 -12.95 23.33
N GLY A 79 22.58 -12.73 24.16
CA GLY A 79 23.79 -13.55 24.18
C GLY A 79 24.66 -13.40 22.92
N GLN A 80 24.43 -12.38 22.11
CA GLN A 80 25.11 -12.14 20.84
C GLN A 80 25.76 -10.75 20.83
N ARG A 81 26.93 -10.62 20.18
CA ARG A 81 27.57 -9.32 19.95
C ARG A 81 26.87 -8.52 18.87
N ILE A 82 26.72 -7.22 19.10
CA ILE A 82 26.19 -6.25 18.14
C ILE A 82 27.36 -5.43 17.61
N ILE A 83 27.97 -5.92 16.54
CA ILE A 83 29.18 -5.32 15.94
C ILE A 83 28.74 -4.24 14.95
N PRO A 84 29.29 -3.00 15.07
CA PRO A 84 29.04 -1.93 14.11
C PRO A 84 29.22 -2.39 12.67
N GLU A 85 28.30 -1.98 11.77
CA GLU A 85 28.28 -2.27 10.32
C GLU A 85 28.12 -3.75 9.93
N GLU A 86 28.41 -4.70 10.83
CA GLU A 86 28.33 -6.14 10.59
C GLU A 86 27.04 -6.78 11.09
N THR A 87 26.44 -6.21 12.15
CA THR A 87 25.20 -6.72 12.75
C THR A 87 24.02 -5.81 12.43
N LEU A 88 22.92 -6.42 11.96
CA LEU A 88 21.63 -5.75 11.87
C LEU A 88 20.90 -5.86 13.21
N LEU A 89 20.63 -4.74 13.89
CA LEU A 89 19.76 -4.69 15.04
C LEU A 89 18.31 -4.46 14.59
N VAL A 90 17.41 -5.38 14.94
CA VAL A 90 15.99 -5.32 14.57
C VAL A 90 15.14 -5.12 15.81
N LEU A 91 14.36 -4.04 15.83
CA LEU A 91 13.38 -3.73 16.87
C LEU A 91 11.97 -3.79 16.25
N ASP A 92 11.32 -4.95 16.40
CA ASP A 92 9.99 -5.18 15.84
C ASP A 92 8.90 -4.73 16.81
N GLU A 93 7.74 -4.32 16.27
CA GLU A 93 6.60 -3.73 16.99
C GLU A 93 7.02 -2.53 17.87
N ILE A 94 7.84 -1.63 17.27
CA ILE A 94 8.46 -0.50 17.98
C ILE A 94 7.46 0.41 18.69
N GLN A 95 6.21 0.50 18.22
CA GLN A 95 5.13 1.28 18.85
C GLN A 95 4.78 0.78 20.25
N SER A 96 5.18 -0.45 20.61
CA SER A 96 4.97 -1.02 21.96
C SER A 96 6.00 -0.51 22.98
N CYS A 97 7.08 0.15 22.53
CA CYS A 97 8.11 0.74 23.39
C CYS A 97 8.46 2.18 22.95
N PRO A 98 7.71 3.17 23.41
CA PRO A 98 7.89 4.58 22.98
C PRO A 98 9.24 5.18 23.25
N ARG A 99 9.89 4.75 24.34
CA ARG A 99 11.25 5.17 24.68
C ARG A 99 12.27 4.64 23.66
N ALA A 100 12.03 3.47 23.06
CA ALA A 100 12.85 2.96 21.97
C ALA A 100 12.78 3.87 20.72
N LEU A 101 11.58 4.41 20.38
CA LEU A 101 11.46 5.43 19.33
C LEU A 101 12.28 6.67 19.65
N THR A 102 12.23 7.17 20.90
CA THR A 102 13.04 8.31 21.33
C THR A 102 14.53 8.02 21.22
N ALA A 103 14.97 6.81 21.57
CA ALA A 103 16.36 6.37 21.49
C ALA A 103 16.91 6.35 20.05
N LEU A 104 16.06 6.19 19.02
CA LEU A 104 16.52 6.27 17.64
C LEU A 104 17.20 7.61 17.31
N LYS A 105 16.76 8.70 17.94
CA LYS A 105 17.40 10.00 17.79
C LYS A 105 18.84 9.98 18.31
N THR A 106 19.06 9.44 19.51
CA THR A 106 20.41 9.36 20.10
C THR A 106 21.31 8.41 19.31
N PHE A 107 20.77 7.29 18.79
CA PHE A 107 21.52 6.42 17.89
C PHE A 107 21.91 7.14 16.59
N CYS A 108 21.04 7.93 16.01
CA CYS A 108 21.36 8.70 14.80
C CYS A 108 22.49 9.72 15.04
N GLU A 109 22.50 10.38 16.21
CA GLU A 109 23.43 11.46 16.52
C GLU A 109 24.78 10.97 17.08
N GLU A 110 24.76 9.94 17.93
CA GLU A 110 25.91 9.53 18.72
C GLU A 110 26.51 8.18 18.31
N ALA A 111 25.71 7.33 17.60
CA ALA A 111 26.14 5.98 17.25
C ALA A 111 25.66 5.54 15.85
N PRO A 112 25.87 6.35 14.78
CA PRO A 112 25.36 6.08 13.44
C PRO A 112 25.96 4.83 12.78
N GLN A 113 27.07 4.29 13.32
CA GLN A 113 27.68 3.05 12.84
C GLN A 113 26.84 1.80 13.14
N TYR A 114 25.90 1.85 14.08
CA TYR A 114 24.99 0.73 14.31
C TYR A 114 23.83 0.76 13.30
N HIS A 115 23.61 -0.37 12.62
CA HIS A 115 22.53 -0.52 11.67
C HIS A 115 21.26 -0.98 12.38
N ILE A 116 20.29 -0.09 12.50
CA ILE A 116 19.03 -0.35 13.22
C ILE A 116 17.87 -0.27 12.25
N VAL A 117 17.06 -1.34 12.20
CA VAL A 117 15.79 -1.38 11.48
C VAL A 117 14.68 -1.66 12.47
N CYS A 118 13.68 -0.80 12.45
CA CYS A 118 12.48 -0.94 13.25
C CYS A 118 11.30 -1.33 12.36
N ALA A 119 10.40 -2.16 12.85
CA ALA A 119 9.11 -2.40 12.22
C ALA A 119 7.98 -1.95 13.11
N GLY A 120 6.93 -1.39 12.49
CA GLY A 120 5.71 -1.03 13.20
C GLY A 120 4.49 -1.04 12.29
N SER A 121 3.39 -1.61 12.75
CA SER A 121 2.16 -1.72 11.98
C SER A 121 1.20 -0.54 12.17
N LEU A 122 1.38 0.26 13.21
CA LEU A 122 0.46 1.33 13.62
C LEU A 122 1.20 2.58 14.10
N LEU A 123 2.42 2.81 13.59
CA LEU A 123 3.24 3.95 14.02
C LEU A 123 2.53 5.28 13.82
N GLY A 124 1.87 5.50 12.68
CA GLY A 124 1.10 6.71 12.44
C GLY A 124 -0.05 6.93 13.41
N VAL A 125 -0.59 5.85 13.99
CA VAL A 125 -1.64 5.91 15.02
C VAL A 125 -1.05 6.10 16.41
N ALA A 126 0.08 5.44 16.71
CA ALA A 126 0.74 5.52 18.01
C ALA A 126 1.34 6.90 18.28
N VAL A 127 1.90 7.53 17.24
CA VAL A 127 2.53 8.87 17.32
C VAL A 127 1.52 9.96 17.70
N ASN A 128 0.24 9.81 17.35
CA ASN A 128 -0.83 10.76 17.68
C ASN A 128 -1.36 10.62 19.12
N ARG A 129 -0.83 9.69 19.94
CA ARG A 129 -1.17 9.58 21.35
C ARG A 129 -0.18 10.37 22.21
N GLU A 130 -0.70 11.10 23.19
CA GLU A 130 0.02 11.96 24.12
C GLU A 130 1.28 11.29 24.68
N ASN A 131 2.39 12.06 24.71
CA ASN A 131 3.69 11.75 25.36
C ASN A 131 4.78 11.09 24.51
N TYR A 132 4.73 11.09 23.17
CA TYR A 132 5.81 10.55 22.37
C TYR A 132 6.53 11.62 21.56
N SER A 133 7.84 11.68 21.69
CA SER A 133 8.69 12.45 20.77
C SER A 133 9.08 11.55 19.61
N PHE A 134 8.35 11.65 18.49
CA PHE A 134 8.78 11.02 17.24
C PHE A 134 10.13 11.61 16.82
N PRO A 135 11.10 10.82 16.38
CA PRO A 135 12.44 11.27 16.01
C PRO A 135 12.45 12.00 14.65
N VAL A 136 11.75 13.12 14.55
CA VAL A 136 11.59 13.90 13.31
C VAL A 136 12.95 14.28 12.75
N GLY A 137 13.20 13.93 11.47
CA GLY A 137 14.45 14.24 10.78
C GLY A 137 15.68 13.43 11.25
N LYS A 138 15.47 12.36 12.04
CA LYS A 138 16.52 11.49 12.59
C LYS A 138 16.31 10.01 12.29
N VAL A 139 15.34 9.71 11.40
CA VAL A 139 15.05 8.38 10.90
C VAL A 139 14.79 8.43 9.39
N ASP A 140 15.17 7.36 8.71
CA ASP A 140 14.71 7.05 7.35
C ASP A 140 13.43 6.22 7.44
N GLU A 141 12.56 6.30 6.46
CA GLU A 141 11.30 5.56 6.44
C GLU A 141 11.10 4.82 5.11
N ILE A 142 10.58 3.60 5.19
CA ILE A 142 10.12 2.81 4.04
C ILE A 142 8.67 2.38 4.31
N GLN A 143 7.78 2.66 3.36
CA GLN A 143 6.41 2.19 3.41
C GLN A 143 6.29 0.85 2.67
N LEU A 144 5.90 -0.21 3.37
CA LEU A 144 5.66 -1.53 2.80
C LEU A 144 4.16 -1.72 2.54
N PHE A 145 3.83 -2.00 1.30
CA PHE A 145 2.47 -2.30 0.85
C PHE A 145 2.24 -3.83 0.73
N PRO A 146 1.00 -4.30 0.59
CA PRO A 146 0.72 -5.64 0.09
C PRO A 146 1.52 -5.90 -1.19
N MET A 147 1.79 -7.15 -1.51
CA MET A 147 2.47 -7.52 -2.77
C MET A 147 1.70 -6.96 -3.96
N ASP A 148 2.38 -6.27 -4.85
CA ASP A 148 1.77 -5.80 -6.07
C ASP A 148 1.62 -6.94 -7.11
N PHE A 149 1.03 -6.64 -8.26
CA PHE A 149 0.79 -7.65 -9.28
C PHE A 149 2.09 -8.24 -9.86
N GLU A 150 3.16 -7.45 -9.96
CA GLU A 150 4.47 -7.95 -10.38
C GLU A 150 5.05 -8.94 -9.35
N GLU A 151 5.00 -8.61 -8.06
CA GLU A 151 5.44 -9.51 -6.99
C GLU A 151 4.60 -10.81 -6.93
N PHE A 152 3.31 -10.72 -7.25
CA PHE A 152 2.44 -11.89 -7.41
C PHE A 152 2.88 -12.76 -8.58
N LEU A 153 3.19 -12.20 -9.75
CA LEU A 153 3.72 -12.95 -10.89
C LEU A 153 5.08 -13.57 -10.58
N ILE A 154 5.98 -12.86 -9.88
CA ILE A 154 7.26 -13.40 -9.41
C ILE A 154 7.02 -14.62 -8.48
N ALA A 155 6.03 -14.55 -7.58
CA ALA A 155 5.69 -15.67 -6.70
C ALA A 155 5.17 -16.89 -7.46
N LEU A 156 4.59 -16.69 -8.65
CA LEU A 156 4.14 -17.73 -9.57
C LEU A 156 5.24 -18.20 -10.54
N ASN A 157 6.47 -17.67 -10.45
CA ASN A 157 7.61 -17.94 -11.35
C ASN A 157 7.35 -17.52 -12.81
N GLU A 158 6.60 -16.44 -13.02
CA GLU A 158 6.25 -15.90 -14.35
C GLU A 158 7.20 -14.76 -14.79
N ASP A 159 8.50 -14.88 -14.51
CA ASP A 159 9.51 -13.84 -14.84
C ASP A 159 9.56 -13.51 -16.34
N LEU A 160 9.38 -14.48 -17.23
CA LEU A 160 9.33 -14.25 -18.68
C LEU A 160 8.11 -13.42 -19.07
N LEU A 161 6.95 -13.67 -18.49
CA LEU A 161 5.74 -12.87 -18.74
C LEU A 161 5.93 -11.43 -18.27
N ILE A 162 6.58 -11.21 -17.14
CA ILE A 162 6.91 -9.87 -16.64
C ILE A 162 7.81 -9.13 -17.64
N SER A 163 8.84 -9.79 -18.17
CA SER A 163 9.74 -9.21 -19.18
C SER A 163 8.99 -8.80 -20.45
N GLU A 164 8.10 -9.65 -20.96
CA GLU A 164 7.25 -9.34 -22.11
C GLU A 164 6.32 -8.15 -21.83
N ILE A 165 5.67 -8.13 -20.66
CA ILE A 165 4.80 -7.00 -20.26
C ILE A 165 5.59 -5.68 -20.27
N ARG A 166 6.80 -5.64 -19.69
CA ARG A 166 7.65 -4.45 -19.67
C ARG A 166 8.05 -4.00 -21.07
N THR A 167 8.50 -4.93 -21.92
CA THR A 167 8.89 -4.64 -23.32
C THR A 167 7.71 -4.01 -24.09
N HIS A 168 6.52 -4.57 -23.96
CA HIS A 168 5.34 -4.06 -24.67
C HIS A 168 4.81 -2.75 -24.06
N PHE A 169 5.01 -2.52 -22.77
CA PHE A 169 4.70 -1.24 -22.13
C PHE A 169 5.61 -0.10 -22.64
N GLU A 170 6.91 -0.37 -22.82
CA GLU A 170 7.89 0.61 -23.32
C GLU A 170 7.67 0.92 -24.80
N THR A 171 7.47 -0.11 -25.62
CA THR A 171 7.31 0.02 -27.07
C THR A 171 5.91 0.45 -27.51
N ASN A 172 4.90 0.34 -26.65
CA ASN A 172 3.48 0.53 -26.96
C ASN A 172 2.94 -0.41 -28.06
N LEU A 173 3.67 -1.46 -28.40
CA LEU A 173 3.25 -2.47 -29.37
C LEU A 173 2.34 -3.50 -28.71
N LYS A 174 1.38 -4.01 -29.48
CA LYS A 174 0.47 -5.06 -28.99
C LYS A 174 1.24 -6.32 -28.62
N MET A 175 1.02 -6.82 -27.42
CA MET A 175 1.51 -8.14 -26.98
C MET A 175 0.77 -9.26 -27.75
N PRO A 176 1.42 -10.39 -28.08
CA PRO A 176 0.76 -11.55 -28.68
C PRO A 176 -0.47 -11.96 -27.87
N GLU A 177 -1.57 -12.30 -28.56
CA GLU A 177 -2.87 -12.53 -27.91
C GLU A 177 -2.81 -13.63 -26.83
N ILE A 178 -2.06 -14.69 -27.09
CA ILE A 178 -1.91 -15.80 -26.12
C ILE A 178 -1.30 -15.32 -24.79
N LEU A 179 -0.32 -14.43 -24.83
CA LEU A 179 0.32 -13.86 -23.63
C LEU A 179 -0.60 -12.79 -23.00
N HIS A 180 -1.30 -12.02 -23.82
CA HIS A 180 -2.26 -11.02 -23.35
C HIS A 180 -3.39 -11.66 -22.53
N TYR A 181 -3.99 -12.74 -23.03
CA TYR A 181 -5.05 -13.46 -22.31
C TYR A 181 -4.50 -14.18 -21.07
N LYS A 182 -3.32 -14.78 -21.15
CA LYS A 182 -2.65 -15.38 -19.99
C LYS A 182 -2.46 -14.33 -18.87
N ALA A 183 -1.98 -13.14 -19.20
CA ALA A 183 -1.78 -12.06 -18.24
C ALA A 183 -3.12 -11.54 -17.66
N LEU A 184 -4.18 -11.48 -18.48
CA LEU A 184 -5.53 -11.13 -18.01
C LEU A 184 -6.10 -12.18 -17.05
N ASP A 185 -5.81 -13.46 -17.25
CA ASP A 185 -6.29 -14.51 -16.36
C ASP A 185 -5.55 -14.44 -14.99
N TYR A 186 -4.25 -14.15 -14.96
CA TYR A 186 -3.55 -13.85 -13.71
C TYR A 186 -4.08 -12.58 -13.03
N TYR A 187 -4.42 -11.54 -13.79
CA TYR A 187 -5.07 -10.36 -13.24
C TYR A 187 -6.39 -10.69 -12.53
N LYS A 188 -7.24 -11.52 -13.14
CA LYS A 188 -8.50 -11.96 -12.51
C LYS A 188 -8.23 -12.76 -11.21
N GLN A 189 -7.22 -13.65 -11.23
CA GLN A 189 -6.81 -14.38 -10.02
C GLN A 189 -6.35 -13.41 -8.93
N TYR A 190 -5.55 -12.40 -9.30
CA TYR A 190 -5.08 -11.40 -8.34
C TYR A 190 -6.22 -10.54 -7.77
N LEU A 191 -7.27 -10.23 -8.53
CA LEU A 191 -8.45 -9.54 -7.98
C LEU A 191 -9.12 -10.35 -6.85
N ILE A 192 -8.98 -11.68 -6.86
CA ILE A 192 -9.53 -12.56 -5.82
C ILE A 192 -8.49 -12.76 -4.69
N VAL A 193 -7.28 -13.10 -5.04
CA VAL A 193 -6.20 -13.45 -4.08
C VAL A 193 -5.65 -12.20 -3.39
N GLY A 194 -5.51 -11.10 -4.12
CA GLY A 194 -4.85 -9.88 -3.62
C GLY A 194 -3.34 -10.05 -3.43
N GLY A 195 -2.75 -9.12 -2.68
CA GLY A 195 -1.31 -9.06 -2.41
C GLY A 195 -0.92 -9.35 -0.97
N MET A 196 -1.82 -9.82 -0.11
CA MET A 196 -1.45 -10.18 1.26
C MET A 196 -0.52 -11.41 1.25
N PRO A 197 0.73 -11.31 1.79
CA PRO A 197 1.74 -12.37 1.60
C PRO A 197 1.30 -13.76 2.06
N ALA A 198 0.55 -13.85 3.16
CA ALA A 198 0.04 -15.14 3.64
C ALA A 198 -0.96 -15.77 2.65
N VAL A 199 -1.80 -14.94 2.01
CA VAL A 199 -2.78 -15.36 1.02
C VAL A 199 -2.07 -15.80 -0.27
N VAL A 200 -1.13 -14.99 -0.76
CA VAL A 200 -0.34 -15.30 -1.96
C VAL A 200 0.45 -16.59 -1.76
N LYS A 201 1.10 -16.78 -0.61
CA LYS A 201 1.86 -18.00 -0.30
C LYS A 201 0.98 -19.24 -0.37
N GLU A 202 -0.17 -19.21 0.27
CA GLU A 202 -1.12 -20.32 0.28
C GLU A 202 -1.64 -20.61 -1.13
N PHE A 203 -2.01 -19.56 -1.87
CA PHE A 203 -2.47 -19.72 -3.25
C PHE A 203 -1.41 -20.34 -4.16
N VAL A 204 -0.16 -19.90 -4.06
CA VAL A 204 0.96 -20.49 -4.84
C VAL A 204 1.12 -21.97 -4.54
N GLN A 205 0.95 -22.40 -3.28
CA GLN A 205 1.10 -23.78 -2.85
C GLN A 205 -0.06 -24.68 -3.22
N THR A 206 -1.30 -24.17 -3.12
CA THR A 206 -2.51 -24.99 -3.21
C THR A 206 -3.32 -24.76 -4.47
N GLN A 207 -3.13 -23.61 -5.16
CA GLN A 207 -3.96 -23.11 -6.26
C GLN A 207 -5.45 -22.97 -5.87
N SER A 208 -5.75 -22.93 -4.56
CA SER A 208 -7.09 -22.87 -4.03
C SER A 208 -7.53 -21.42 -3.74
N LEU A 209 -8.52 -20.95 -4.48
CA LEU A 209 -9.13 -19.65 -4.22
C LEU A 209 -9.98 -19.66 -2.93
N LEU A 210 -10.56 -20.81 -2.58
CA LEU A 210 -11.35 -20.96 -1.35
C LEU A 210 -10.49 -20.72 -0.11
N THR A 211 -9.34 -21.40 -0.03
CA THR A 211 -8.39 -21.24 1.08
C THR A 211 -7.86 -19.80 1.17
N ALA A 212 -7.61 -19.16 0.02
CA ALA A 212 -7.25 -17.75 -0.03
C ALA A 212 -8.31 -16.87 0.68
N THR A 213 -9.60 -17.09 0.39
CA THR A 213 -10.70 -16.34 1.02
C THR A 213 -10.80 -16.57 2.54
N GLU A 214 -10.54 -17.78 3.00
CA GLU A 214 -10.50 -18.08 4.44
C GLU A 214 -9.40 -17.31 5.18
N ILE A 215 -8.20 -17.23 4.57
CA ILE A 215 -7.09 -16.45 5.14
C ILE A 215 -7.41 -14.96 5.13
N GLN A 216 -8.00 -14.44 4.06
CA GLN A 216 -8.43 -13.03 3.98
C GLN A 216 -9.45 -12.71 5.08
N GLY A 217 -10.39 -13.61 5.37
CA GLY A 217 -11.35 -13.45 6.48
C GLY A 217 -10.64 -13.34 7.83
N ARG A 218 -9.61 -14.16 8.08
CA ARG A 218 -8.77 -14.07 9.29
C ARG A 218 -8.05 -12.73 9.40
N ILE A 219 -7.42 -12.26 8.32
CA ILE A 219 -6.72 -10.97 8.28
C ILE A 219 -7.69 -9.81 8.59
N GLN A 220 -8.89 -9.82 8.03
CA GLN A 220 -9.90 -8.79 8.31
C GLN A 220 -10.34 -8.80 9.78
N ASN A 221 -10.51 -9.98 10.39
CA ASN A 221 -10.83 -10.10 11.80
C ASN A 221 -9.70 -9.54 12.69
N GLU A 222 -8.43 -9.76 12.31
CA GLU A 222 -7.30 -9.19 13.03
C GLU A 222 -7.24 -7.66 12.90
N TYR A 223 -7.56 -7.09 11.74
CA TYR A 223 -7.70 -5.63 11.59
C TYR A 223 -8.78 -5.06 12.52
N ILE A 224 -9.91 -5.76 12.65
CA ILE A 224 -10.98 -5.36 13.57
C ILE A 224 -10.51 -5.45 15.04
N ALA A 225 -9.75 -6.49 15.39
CA ALA A 225 -9.18 -6.63 16.73
C ALA A 225 -8.17 -5.50 17.05
N ASP A 226 -7.33 -5.11 16.08
CA ASP A 226 -6.42 -3.98 16.23
C ASP A 226 -7.15 -2.65 16.43
N MET A 227 -8.26 -2.42 15.71
CA MET A 227 -9.10 -1.24 15.92
C MET A 227 -9.60 -1.16 17.36
N ALA A 228 -9.93 -2.31 17.96
CA ALA A 228 -10.37 -2.38 19.35
C ALA A 228 -9.21 -2.19 20.36
N LYS A 229 -8.01 -2.68 20.04
CA LYS A 229 -6.82 -2.59 20.90
C LYS A 229 -6.23 -1.19 20.95
N TYR A 230 -6.17 -0.51 19.81
CA TYR A 230 -5.43 0.76 19.65
C TYR A 230 -6.33 2.00 19.59
N ALA A 231 -7.63 1.88 19.72
CA ALA A 231 -8.56 3.00 19.82
C ALA A 231 -9.43 2.91 21.09
N SER A 232 -10.02 4.04 21.50
CA SER A 232 -11.03 3.98 22.58
C SER A 232 -12.24 3.16 22.14
N ALA A 233 -13.02 2.65 23.10
CA ALA A 233 -14.21 1.85 22.78
C ALA A 233 -15.18 2.55 21.82
N THR A 234 -15.41 3.85 21.99
CA THR A 234 -16.27 4.65 21.11
C THR A 234 -15.65 4.91 19.75
N THR A 235 -14.35 5.18 19.68
CA THR A 235 -13.62 5.42 18.42
C THR A 235 -13.49 4.13 17.62
N SER A 236 -13.23 2.97 18.25
CA SER A 236 -13.10 1.69 17.56
C SER A 236 -14.38 1.27 16.82
N VAL A 237 -15.56 1.54 17.40
CA VAL A 237 -16.85 1.30 16.73
C VAL A 237 -16.99 2.15 15.47
N LYS A 238 -16.59 3.43 15.52
CA LYS A 238 -16.63 4.34 14.38
C LYS A 238 -15.64 3.93 13.28
N ILE A 239 -14.40 3.56 13.64
CA ILE A 239 -13.38 3.06 12.71
C ILE A 239 -13.89 1.83 11.97
N ARG A 240 -14.43 0.86 12.72
CA ARG A 240 -15.01 -0.35 12.15
C ARG A 240 -16.19 -0.05 11.21
N ALA A 241 -17.07 0.89 11.59
CA ALA A 241 -18.18 1.29 10.74
C ALA A 241 -17.70 1.92 9.42
N CYS A 242 -16.68 2.80 9.46
CA CYS A 242 -16.05 3.38 8.28
C CYS A 242 -15.42 2.29 7.40
N TYR A 243 -14.62 1.39 7.98
CA TYR A 243 -13.99 0.28 7.28
C TYR A 243 -15.01 -0.65 6.59
N ASN A 244 -16.11 -0.97 7.29
CA ASN A 244 -17.17 -1.80 6.74
C ASN A 244 -17.97 -1.12 5.63
N SER A 245 -18.00 0.22 5.60
CA SER A 245 -18.73 0.95 4.56
C SER A 245 -18.01 1.01 3.21
N VAL A 246 -16.69 0.73 3.15
CA VAL A 246 -15.87 0.91 1.94
C VAL A 246 -16.45 0.19 0.71
N PRO A 247 -16.82 -1.11 0.77
CA PRO A 247 -17.41 -1.77 -0.41
C PRO A 247 -18.72 -1.10 -0.90
N VAL A 248 -19.54 -0.65 0.04
CA VAL A 248 -20.81 0.04 -0.28
C VAL A 248 -20.57 1.41 -0.91
N GLN A 249 -19.56 2.14 -0.43
CA GLN A 249 -19.14 3.43 -1.01
C GLN A 249 -18.68 3.25 -2.45
N LEU A 250 -17.82 2.26 -2.71
CA LEU A 250 -17.25 1.97 -4.02
C LEU A 250 -18.29 1.40 -5.03
N ALA A 251 -19.36 0.77 -4.54
CA ALA A 251 -20.43 0.27 -5.38
C ALA A 251 -21.35 1.37 -5.94
N LYS A 252 -21.26 2.61 -5.42
CA LYS A 252 -22.09 3.72 -5.92
C LYS A 252 -21.50 4.30 -7.21
N GLU A 253 -22.37 4.88 -8.06
CA GLU A 253 -21.92 5.64 -9.23
C GLU A 253 -21.00 6.79 -8.83
N ASN A 254 -21.42 7.57 -7.83
CA ASN A 254 -20.56 8.56 -7.20
C ASN A 254 -19.78 7.91 -6.06
N LYS A 255 -18.53 7.57 -6.31
CA LYS A 255 -17.61 6.91 -5.36
C LYS A 255 -17.00 7.86 -4.33
N LYS A 256 -17.35 9.16 -4.35
CA LYS A 256 -16.98 10.10 -3.29
C LYS A 256 -17.45 9.55 -1.94
N PHE A 257 -16.58 9.58 -0.94
CA PHE A 257 -16.91 9.08 0.39
C PHE A 257 -18.06 9.91 1.01
N GLN A 258 -19.09 9.24 1.45
CA GLN A 258 -20.28 9.84 2.03
C GLN A 258 -20.47 9.36 3.46
N TYR A 259 -20.26 10.22 4.42
CA TYR A 259 -20.41 9.91 5.85
C TYR A 259 -21.81 9.39 6.22
N LYS A 260 -22.85 9.86 5.51
CA LYS A 260 -24.25 9.39 5.69
C LYS A 260 -24.45 7.90 5.34
N ILE A 261 -23.55 7.30 4.53
CA ILE A 261 -23.60 5.86 4.21
C ILE A 261 -23.03 5.05 5.38
N VAL A 262 -22.07 5.60 6.14
CA VAL A 262 -21.57 4.96 7.37
C VAL A 262 -22.69 4.88 8.41
N GLN A 263 -23.38 5.99 8.62
CA GLN A 263 -24.50 6.12 9.56
C GLN A 263 -25.40 7.29 9.17
N ARG A 264 -26.72 7.14 9.34
CA ARG A 264 -27.65 8.28 9.13
C ARG A 264 -27.26 9.46 10.01
N GLY A 265 -27.14 10.66 9.41
CA GLY A 265 -26.65 11.85 10.09
C GLY A 265 -25.14 11.91 10.30
N GLY A 266 -24.36 10.99 9.70
CA GLY A 266 -22.91 10.99 9.75
C GLY A 266 -22.30 12.22 9.08
N THR A 267 -21.27 12.79 9.73
CA THR A 267 -20.52 13.98 9.28
C THR A 267 -19.02 13.77 9.41
N ALA A 268 -18.23 14.66 8.81
CA ALA A 268 -16.77 14.68 8.97
C ALA A 268 -16.34 14.85 10.43
N THR A 269 -17.05 15.64 11.21
CA THR A 269 -16.80 15.84 12.65
C THR A 269 -16.93 14.54 13.44
N ILE A 270 -17.84 13.64 13.04
CA ILE A 270 -18.07 12.36 13.75
C ILE A 270 -17.09 11.28 13.32
N PHE A 271 -16.74 11.20 12.04
CA PHE A 271 -16.02 10.07 11.44
C PHE A 271 -14.67 10.45 10.82
N GLY A 272 -14.31 11.74 10.74
CA GLY A 272 -13.06 12.18 10.09
C GLY A 272 -11.82 11.55 10.71
N GLU A 273 -11.71 11.59 12.05
CA GLU A 273 -10.62 10.93 12.79
C GLU A 273 -10.53 9.42 12.50
N SER A 274 -11.69 8.76 12.34
CA SER A 274 -11.73 7.32 12.02
C SER A 274 -11.21 7.02 10.61
N ILE A 275 -11.44 7.91 9.66
CA ILE A 275 -10.88 7.78 8.29
C ILE A 275 -9.37 7.99 8.31
N GLU A 276 -8.89 9.02 9.02
CA GLU A 276 -7.44 9.25 9.14
C GLU A 276 -6.76 8.09 9.86
N TRP A 277 -7.38 7.52 10.90
CA TRP A 277 -6.89 6.33 11.57
C TRP A 277 -6.70 5.16 10.58
N LEU A 278 -7.71 4.86 9.75
CA LEU A 278 -7.65 3.78 8.75
C LEU A 278 -6.55 4.03 7.69
N ASN A 279 -6.38 5.28 7.29
CA ASN A 279 -5.36 5.69 6.33
C ASN A 279 -3.95 5.55 6.93
N PHE A 280 -3.72 6.03 8.15
CA PHE A 280 -2.45 5.88 8.87
C PHE A 280 -2.11 4.42 9.18
N ALA A 281 -3.11 3.59 9.49
CA ALA A 281 -2.94 2.16 9.68
C ALA A 281 -2.60 1.42 8.36
N GLY A 282 -2.69 2.09 7.22
CA GLY A 282 -2.40 1.54 5.90
C GLY A 282 -3.42 0.50 5.41
N VAL A 283 -4.62 0.46 6.01
CA VAL A 283 -5.68 -0.48 5.59
C VAL A 283 -6.59 0.08 4.51
N VAL A 284 -6.57 1.40 4.31
CA VAL A 284 -7.25 2.10 3.22
C VAL A 284 -6.32 3.09 2.55
N LEU A 285 -6.66 3.48 1.32
CA LEU A 285 -5.98 4.47 0.50
C LEU A 285 -6.93 5.62 0.23
N LYS A 286 -6.51 6.84 0.58
CA LYS A 286 -7.30 8.05 0.36
C LYS A 286 -6.92 8.69 -0.97
N CYS A 287 -7.89 8.88 -1.87
CA CYS A 287 -7.74 9.54 -3.15
C CYS A 287 -8.49 10.87 -3.12
N GLN A 288 -7.76 11.99 -3.11
CA GLN A 288 -8.33 13.32 -2.96
C GLN A 288 -8.79 13.90 -4.30
N LYS A 289 -9.81 14.76 -4.29
CA LYS A 289 -10.22 15.48 -5.50
C LYS A 289 -9.21 16.58 -5.81
N ALA A 290 -8.67 16.58 -7.03
CA ALA A 290 -7.95 17.73 -7.58
C ALA A 290 -8.94 18.67 -8.25
N GLU A 291 -8.98 19.94 -7.82
CA GLU A 291 -9.84 20.97 -8.44
C GLU A 291 -9.32 21.38 -9.81
N HIS A 292 -7.99 21.35 -9.97
CA HIS A 292 -7.29 21.73 -11.19
C HIS A 292 -6.25 20.68 -11.60
N GLY A 293 -5.97 20.61 -12.90
CA GLY A 293 -4.90 19.79 -13.49
C GLY A 293 -3.59 20.57 -13.64
N TYR A 294 -3.20 21.37 -12.66
CA TYR A 294 -1.93 22.08 -12.62
C TYR A 294 -0.94 21.46 -11.66
N MET A 295 0.33 21.72 -11.88
CA MET A 295 1.43 21.29 -11.02
C MET A 295 1.69 22.32 -9.89
N PRO A 296 2.03 21.89 -8.68
CA PRO A 296 1.90 20.51 -8.17
C PRO A 296 0.43 20.17 -7.85
N VAL A 297 -0.04 18.98 -8.23
CA VAL A 297 -1.46 18.59 -8.10
C VAL A 297 -1.95 18.68 -6.65
N ALA A 298 -1.09 18.33 -5.70
CA ALA A 298 -1.43 18.34 -4.27
C ALA A 298 -1.87 19.74 -3.73
N VAL A 299 -1.36 20.82 -4.33
CA VAL A 299 -1.71 22.19 -3.91
C VAL A 299 -3.17 22.54 -4.24
N TYR A 300 -3.72 21.87 -5.24
CA TYR A 300 -5.09 22.06 -5.71
C TYR A 300 -6.05 20.97 -5.21
N ALA A 301 -5.67 20.23 -4.18
CA ALA A 301 -6.50 19.17 -3.63
C ALA A 301 -7.60 19.75 -2.70
N ASP A 302 -8.84 19.33 -2.93
CA ASP A 302 -9.93 19.51 -1.96
C ASP A 302 -9.82 18.42 -0.89
N LEU A 303 -9.42 18.82 0.32
CA LEU A 303 -9.23 17.91 1.44
C LEU A 303 -10.54 17.29 1.95
N SER A 304 -11.68 17.89 1.64
CA SER A 304 -13.01 17.45 2.05
C SER A 304 -13.66 16.48 1.06
N ASP A 305 -13.13 16.42 -0.17
CA ASP A 305 -13.66 15.60 -1.25
C ASP A 305 -12.67 14.49 -1.61
N PHE A 306 -13.01 13.25 -1.26
CA PHE A 306 -12.13 12.12 -1.48
C PHE A 306 -12.91 10.83 -1.75
N LYS A 307 -12.25 9.89 -2.43
CA LYS A 307 -12.63 8.48 -2.54
C LYS A 307 -11.78 7.66 -1.56
N LEU A 308 -12.28 6.52 -1.13
CA LEU A 308 -11.59 5.63 -0.21
C LEU A 308 -11.52 4.22 -0.81
N TYR A 309 -10.30 3.74 -1.09
CA TYR A 309 -10.03 2.41 -1.57
C TYR A 309 -9.47 1.52 -0.45
N MET A 310 -9.60 0.22 -0.57
CA MET A 310 -8.87 -0.71 0.29
C MET A 310 -7.42 -0.84 -0.18
N SER A 311 -6.49 -0.98 0.75
CA SER A 311 -5.07 -1.15 0.43
C SER A 311 -4.76 -2.49 -0.26
N ASP A 312 -5.70 -3.43 -0.23
CA ASP A 312 -5.60 -4.72 -0.93
C ASP A 312 -6.93 -5.08 -1.61
N VAL A 313 -6.87 -5.36 -2.92
CA VAL A 313 -8.05 -5.68 -3.71
C VAL A 313 -8.66 -7.03 -3.34
N GLY A 314 -7.84 -8.02 -2.94
CA GLY A 314 -8.33 -9.32 -2.49
C GLY A 314 -9.12 -9.21 -1.20
N LEU A 315 -8.68 -8.37 -0.26
CA LEU A 315 -9.45 -8.07 0.95
C LEU A 315 -10.77 -7.35 0.61
N LEU A 316 -10.79 -6.47 -0.41
CA LEU A 316 -12.04 -5.85 -0.88
C LEU A 316 -12.98 -6.89 -1.49
N THR A 317 -12.46 -7.80 -2.30
CA THR A 317 -13.23 -8.89 -2.91
C THR A 317 -13.87 -9.77 -1.83
N ALA A 318 -13.07 -10.26 -0.88
CA ALA A 318 -13.56 -11.07 0.23
C ALA A 318 -14.62 -10.34 1.08
N LYS A 319 -14.37 -9.05 1.36
CA LYS A 319 -15.29 -8.22 2.16
C LYS A 319 -16.62 -7.93 1.45
N SER A 320 -16.60 -7.87 0.12
CA SER A 320 -17.80 -7.63 -0.67
C SER A 320 -18.74 -8.84 -0.74
N GLY A 321 -18.24 -10.04 -0.45
CA GLY A 321 -18.98 -11.30 -0.63
C GLY A 321 -19.22 -11.68 -2.09
N MET A 322 -18.49 -11.06 -3.04
CA MET A 322 -18.65 -11.39 -4.47
C MET A 322 -18.19 -12.81 -4.75
N ALA A 323 -18.99 -13.57 -5.47
CA ALA A 323 -18.64 -14.93 -5.88
C ALA A 323 -17.41 -14.92 -6.81
N GLN A 324 -16.45 -15.79 -6.53
CA GLN A 324 -15.20 -15.89 -7.30
C GLN A 324 -15.46 -16.19 -8.78
N GLN A 325 -16.44 -17.07 -9.07
CA GLN A 325 -16.84 -17.38 -10.43
C GLN A 325 -17.26 -16.14 -11.22
N THR A 326 -17.92 -15.18 -10.59
CA THR A 326 -18.31 -13.92 -11.25
C THR A 326 -17.08 -13.15 -11.74
N ILE A 327 -15.97 -13.14 -10.99
CA ILE A 327 -14.73 -12.46 -11.38
C ILE A 327 -14.03 -13.24 -12.50
N LEU A 328 -13.95 -14.56 -12.39
CA LEU A 328 -13.27 -15.42 -13.36
C LEU A 328 -14.00 -15.47 -14.70
N SER A 329 -15.34 -15.57 -14.70
CA SER A 329 -16.18 -15.67 -15.90
C SER A 329 -16.47 -14.33 -16.57
N SER A 330 -16.39 -13.22 -15.85
CA SER A 330 -16.87 -11.91 -16.31
C SER A 330 -15.90 -11.25 -17.29
N ILE A 331 -15.88 -11.74 -18.51
CA ILE A 331 -15.29 -11.00 -19.62
C ILE A 331 -16.27 -9.95 -20.16
N GLU A 332 -17.58 -10.15 -20.05
CA GLU A 332 -18.60 -9.35 -20.74
C GLU A 332 -19.75 -8.80 -19.86
N GLU A 333 -19.94 -9.27 -18.63
CA GLU A 333 -21.08 -8.83 -17.81
C GLU A 333 -20.90 -7.42 -17.25
N ASP A 334 -21.95 -6.62 -17.36
CA ASP A 334 -22.01 -5.23 -16.87
C ASP A 334 -22.32 -5.18 -15.36
N ASN A 335 -21.44 -5.80 -14.55
CA ASN A 335 -21.50 -5.73 -13.10
C ASN A 335 -20.76 -4.49 -12.62
N GLY A 336 -21.48 -3.50 -12.10
CA GLY A 336 -20.91 -2.22 -11.63
C GLY A 336 -19.79 -2.39 -10.58
N PHE A 337 -19.88 -3.40 -9.70
CA PHE A 337 -18.88 -3.61 -8.66
C PHE A 337 -17.53 -4.15 -9.19
N LEU A 338 -17.53 -4.88 -10.32
CA LEU A 338 -16.26 -5.25 -10.99
C LEU A 338 -15.50 -4.02 -11.48
N GLY A 339 -16.18 -2.95 -11.87
CA GLY A 339 -15.56 -1.66 -12.14
C GLY A 339 -14.89 -1.05 -10.90
N ALA A 340 -15.52 -1.19 -9.74
CA ALA A 340 -14.97 -0.74 -8.46
C ALA A 340 -13.73 -1.55 -8.03
N LEU A 341 -13.75 -2.88 -8.23
CA LEU A 341 -12.58 -3.73 -7.98
C LEU A 341 -11.40 -3.35 -8.89
N SER A 342 -11.67 -3.11 -10.19
CA SER A 342 -10.62 -2.71 -11.14
C SER A 342 -10.03 -1.34 -10.78
N GLU A 343 -10.85 -0.37 -10.37
CA GLU A 343 -10.39 0.95 -9.93
C GLU A 343 -9.60 0.86 -8.62
N ASN A 344 -10.03 0.01 -7.67
CA ASN A 344 -9.30 -0.25 -6.43
C ASN A 344 -7.94 -0.92 -6.70
N PHE A 345 -7.89 -1.87 -7.61
CA PHE A 345 -6.63 -2.49 -8.05
C PHE A 345 -5.65 -1.45 -8.61
N VAL A 346 -6.15 -0.55 -9.46
CA VAL A 346 -5.33 0.53 -10.02
C VAL A 346 -4.84 1.48 -8.91
N ALA A 347 -5.72 1.88 -7.98
CA ALA A 347 -5.34 2.69 -6.83
C ALA A 347 -4.22 2.03 -5.99
N GLN A 348 -4.34 0.75 -5.70
CA GLN A 348 -3.33 -0.05 -4.99
C GLN A 348 -1.99 -0.06 -5.75
N ALA A 349 -2.02 -0.36 -7.05
CA ALA A 349 -0.81 -0.44 -7.87
C ALA A 349 -0.10 0.93 -7.99
N LEU A 350 -0.84 2.01 -8.23
CA LEU A 350 -0.29 3.36 -8.30
C LEU A 350 0.34 3.79 -6.96
N THR A 351 -0.31 3.47 -5.84
CA THR A 351 0.25 3.75 -4.50
C THR A 351 1.53 2.96 -4.26
N ALA A 352 1.57 1.68 -4.63
CA ALA A 352 2.78 0.84 -4.51
C ALA A 352 3.94 1.34 -5.38
N ASN A 353 3.64 2.01 -6.50
CA ASN A 353 4.61 2.69 -7.37
C ASN A 353 5.02 4.09 -6.85
N GLY A 354 4.52 4.53 -5.68
CA GLY A 354 4.90 5.78 -5.04
C GLY A 354 4.06 7.00 -5.45
N TYR A 355 2.98 6.83 -6.20
CA TYR A 355 2.11 7.94 -6.57
C TYR A 355 1.14 8.31 -5.45
N SER A 356 1.00 9.62 -5.19
CA SER A 356 -0.13 10.15 -4.44
C SER A 356 -1.39 10.09 -5.30
N LEU A 357 -2.49 9.66 -4.71
CA LEU A 357 -3.74 9.48 -5.43
C LEU A 357 -4.58 10.76 -5.46
N PHE A 358 -4.84 11.25 -6.65
CA PHE A 358 -5.80 12.33 -6.91
C PHE A 358 -6.76 11.89 -8.00
N TYR A 359 -8.03 12.32 -7.91
CA TYR A 359 -8.99 12.21 -9.00
C TYR A 359 -9.48 13.61 -9.41
N TRP A 360 -10.03 13.73 -10.59
CA TRP A 360 -10.58 14.99 -11.07
C TRP A 360 -12.02 14.84 -11.51
N LYS A 361 -12.81 15.84 -11.17
CA LYS A 361 -14.21 15.93 -11.58
C LYS A 361 -14.58 17.37 -11.82
N ASN A 362 -15.24 17.66 -12.96
CA ASN A 362 -15.89 18.93 -13.19
C ASN A 362 -17.35 18.88 -12.72
N ASP A 363 -17.98 20.06 -12.64
CA ASP A 363 -19.28 20.25 -11.98
C ASP A 363 -20.39 19.36 -12.51
N ASN A 364 -20.38 18.85 -13.77
CA ASN A 364 -21.55 18.15 -14.31
C ASN A 364 -21.33 16.97 -15.27
N THR A 365 -20.16 16.76 -15.90
CA THR A 365 -20.13 15.85 -17.05
C THR A 365 -18.90 14.97 -17.22
N ALA A 366 -17.79 15.27 -16.56
CA ALA A 366 -16.53 14.57 -16.75
C ALA A 366 -15.86 14.22 -15.42
N GLU A 367 -15.45 12.99 -15.29
CA GLU A 367 -14.66 12.48 -14.17
C GLU A 367 -13.48 11.68 -14.71
N LEU A 368 -12.30 11.84 -14.11
CA LEU A 368 -11.11 11.03 -14.32
C LEU A 368 -10.81 10.30 -13.02
N ASP A 369 -10.57 9.02 -13.13
CA ASP A 369 -10.37 8.15 -11.98
C ASP A 369 -9.10 8.52 -11.21
N PHE A 370 -8.01 8.88 -11.96
CA PHE A 370 -6.78 9.36 -11.34
C PHE A 370 -6.13 10.49 -12.15
N VAL A 371 -5.36 11.33 -11.44
CA VAL A 371 -4.49 12.38 -12.00
C VAL A 371 -3.11 12.21 -11.37
N LEU A 372 -2.11 11.89 -12.18
CA LEU A 372 -0.75 11.61 -11.72
C LEU A 372 0.20 12.75 -12.07
N GLN A 373 1.31 12.81 -11.32
CA GLN A 373 2.49 13.60 -11.67
C GLN A 373 3.59 12.63 -12.12
N ILE A 374 3.92 12.63 -13.39
CA ILE A 374 4.95 11.78 -13.99
C ILE A 374 5.98 12.68 -14.66
N GLU A 375 7.24 12.60 -14.24
CA GLU A 375 8.36 13.36 -14.81
C GLU A 375 8.08 14.86 -14.98
N GLY A 376 7.48 15.48 -13.97
CA GLY A 376 7.15 16.90 -14.00
C GLY A 376 5.97 17.27 -14.90
N LYS A 377 5.12 16.32 -15.28
CA LYS A 377 3.93 16.52 -16.11
C LYS A 377 2.69 15.98 -15.41
N VAL A 378 1.55 16.61 -15.66
CA VAL A 378 0.25 16.09 -15.24
C VAL A 378 -0.26 15.10 -16.28
N VAL A 379 -0.57 13.89 -15.84
CA VAL A 379 -1.04 12.80 -16.69
C VAL A 379 -2.39 12.29 -16.16
N PRO A 380 -3.49 12.54 -16.90
CA PRO A 380 -4.81 12.00 -16.54
C PRO A 380 -4.88 10.50 -16.81
N VAL A 381 -5.51 9.77 -15.91
CA VAL A 381 -5.70 8.32 -16.01
C VAL A 381 -7.19 7.99 -15.92
N GLU A 382 -7.67 7.23 -16.89
CA GLU A 382 -9.04 6.72 -16.94
C GLU A 382 -9.04 5.20 -16.88
N VAL A 383 -9.82 4.63 -15.98
CA VAL A 383 -10.00 3.18 -15.82
C VAL A 383 -11.27 2.74 -16.51
N LYS A 384 -11.17 1.84 -17.50
CA LYS A 384 -12.32 1.36 -18.27
C LYS A 384 -12.49 -0.15 -18.15
N LYS A 385 -13.62 -0.58 -17.62
CA LYS A 385 -13.98 -1.99 -17.53
C LYS A 385 -14.28 -2.64 -18.89
N GLY A 386 -14.97 -1.95 -19.77
CA GLY A 386 -15.48 -2.49 -21.04
C GLY A 386 -14.73 -2.00 -22.27
N ASN A 387 -15.23 -2.44 -23.45
CA ASN A 387 -14.67 -2.11 -24.77
C ASN A 387 -15.00 -0.69 -25.27
N ARG A 388 -15.73 0.12 -24.52
CA ARG A 388 -16.09 1.48 -24.92
C ARG A 388 -14.86 2.36 -25.05
N THR A 389 -14.67 2.95 -26.25
CA THR A 389 -13.47 3.74 -26.60
C THR A 389 -13.65 5.25 -26.45
N LYS A 390 -14.86 5.74 -26.24
CA LYS A 390 -15.09 7.19 -26.12
C LYS A 390 -14.52 7.69 -24.79
N SER A 391 -13.53 8.58 -24.86
CA SER A 391 -12.84 9.19 -23.73
C SER A 391 -13.16 10.69 -23.67
N VAL A 392 -14.41 11.02 -23.43
CA VAL A 392 -14.85 12.42 -23.34
C VAL A 392 -14.10 13.15 -22.23
N SER A 393 -13.97 12.53 -21.06
CA SER A 393 -13.29 13.12 -19.90
C SER A 393 -11.80 13.35 -20.16
N ILE A 394 -11.09 12.34 -20.72
CA ILE A 394 -9.68 12.49 -21.11
C ILE A 394 -9.51 13.66 -22.08
N ASN A 395 -10.25 13.69 -23.18
CA ASN A 395 -10.10 14.72 -24.21
C ASN A 395 -10.38 16.12 -23.67
N MET A 396 -11.40 16.25 -22.79
CA MET A 396 -11.70 17.51 -22.14
C MET A 396 -10.54 17.97 -21.24
N PHE A 397 -9.97 17.06 -20.46
CA PHE A 397 -8.87 17.36 -19.54
C PHE A 397 -7.58 17.71 -20.30
N LEU A 398 -7.21 16.90 -21.32
CA LEU A 398 -6.04 17.15 -22.17
C LEU A 398 -6.09 18.55 -22.81
N LYS A 399 -7.27 18.92 -23.36
CA LYS A 399 -7.47 20.23 -23.97
C LYS A 399 -7.41 21.37 -22.94
N LYS A 400 -8.03 21.19 -21.75
CA LYS A 400 -8.11 22.22 -20.73
C LYS A 400 -6.76 22.54 -20.09
N TYR A 401 -5.93 21.50 -19.84
CA TYR A 401 -4.69 21.63 -19.07
C TYR A 401 -3.43 21.40 -19.92
N ASN A 402 -3.56 21.28 -21.24
CA ASN A 402 -2.45 21.09 -22.18
C ASN A 402 -1.51 19.93 -21.77
N CYS A 403 -2.07 18.80 -21.36
CA CYS A 403 -1.29 17.63 -20.97
C CYS A 403 -0.69 16.93 -22.19
N PRO A 404 0.54 16.36 -22.09
CA PRO A 404 1.23 15.78 -23.24
C PRO A 404 0.57 14.47 -23.73
N TYR A 405 0.05 13.69 -22.80
CA TYR A 405 -0.65 12.44 -23.07
C TYR A 405 -1.55 12.06 -21.87
N ALA A 406 -2.35 11.05 -22.09
CA ALA A 406 -3.18 10.41 -21.06
C ALA A 406 -2.92 8.90 -21.02
N ILE A 407 -3.29 8.25 -19.94
CA ILE A 407 -3.27 6.80 -19.81
C ILE A 407 -4.72 6.30 -19.72
N ARG A 408 -5.02 5.27 -20.52
CA ARG A 408 -6.26 4.50 -20.40
C ARG A 408 -5.94 3.09 -19.94
N ILE A 409 -6.39 2.74 -18.75
CA ILE A 409 -6.23 1.39 -18.19
C ILE A 409 -7.49 0.59 -18.49
N SER A 410 -7.34 -0.57 -19.14
CA SER A 410 -8.48 -1.41 -19.50
C SER A 410 -8.06 -2.87 -19.76
N LYS A 411 -9.00 -3.71 -20.19
CA LYS A 411 -8.71 -5.06 -20.70
C LYS A 411 -8.05 -5.07 -22.08
N LYS A 412 -8.02 -3.94 -22.80
CA LYS A 412 -7.42 -3.86 -24.13
C LYS A 412 -5.93 -4.02 -24.06
N ASN A 413 -5.37 -4.58 -25.14
CA ASN A 413 -3.93 -4.70 -25.33
C ASN A 413 -3.22 -3.33 -25.42
N PHE A 414 -1.91 -3.33 -25.31
CA PHE A 414 -1.08 -2.11 -25.45
C PHE A 414 -1.35 -1.38 -26.74
N GLY A 415 -1.14 -0.09 -26.73
CA GLY A 415 -1.23 0.78 -27.90
C GLY A 415 -1.09 2.25 -27.52
N HIS A 416 -0.84 3.09 -28.53
CA HIS A 416 -0.78 4.55 -28.35
C HIS A 416 -1.46 5.21 -29.55
N GLU A 417 -2.54 5.93 -29.30
CA GLU A 417 -3.33 6.60 -30.31
C GLU A 417 -3.93 7.91 -29.77
N ASN A 418 -3.90 8.97 -30.55
CA ASN A 418 -4.46 10.29 -30.19
C ASN A 418 -3.99 10.82 -28.82
N ASN A 419 -2.69 10.70 -28.54
CA ASN A 419 -2.08 11.04 -27.25
C ASN A 419 -2.64 10.26 -26.05
N ILE A 420 -3.23 9.09 -26.28
CA ILE A 420 -3.70 8.19 -25.24
C ILE A 420 -2.90 6.90 -25.30
N LYS A 421 -2.14 6.62 -24.24
CA LYS A 421 -1.46 5.35 -24.02
C LYS A 421 -2.44 4.34 -23.45
N SER A 422 -2.74 3.27 -24.18
CA SER A 422 -3.55 2.16 -23.71
C SER A 422 -2.67 1.19 -22.94
N VAL A 423 -3.00 0.98 -21.67
CA VAL A 423 -2.27 0.11 -20.74
C VAL A 423 -3.23 -0.97 -20.26
N PRO A 424 -2.92 -2.26 -20.48
CA PRO A 424 -3.71 -3.35 -19.90
C PRO A 424 -3.66 -3.33 -18.37
N PHE A 425 -4.71 -3.81 -17.70
CA PHE A 425 -4.72 -3.88 -16.24
C PHE A 425 -3.48 -4.56 -15.65
N TYR A 426 -3.04 -5.67 -16.23
CA TYR A 426 -1.87 -6.43 -15.78
C TYR A 426 -0.55 -5.68 -15.92
N ALA A 427 -0.52 -4.53 -16.60
CA ALA A 427 0.68 -3.73 -16.83
C ALA A 427 0.73 -2.44 -15.99
N VAL A 428 -0.19 -2.23 -15.05
CA VAL A 428 -0.25 -1.00 -14.22
C VAL A 428 1.01 -0.84 -13.36
N PHE A 429 1.67 -1.93 -12.98
CA PHE A 429 2.94 -1.88 -12.25
C PHE A 429 4.10 -1.25 -13.05
N CYS A 430 3.93 -1.04 -14.35
CA CYS A 430 4.90 -0.35 -15.21
C CYS A 430 4.66 1.17 -15.30
N VAL A 431 3.53 1.69 -14.79
CA VAL A 431 3.18 3.13 -14.85
C VAL A 431 4.06 3.96 -13.96
#